data_501e26bd33bc4ca3cf93b982ab5bebb7
#
_entry.id   501e26bd33bc4ca3cf93b982ab5bebb7
#
_cell.length_a   1.000
_cell.length_b   1.000
_cell.length_c   1.000
_cell.angle_alpha   90.00
_cell.angle_beta   90.00
_cell.angle_gamma   90.00
#
_symmetry.space_group_name_H-M   'P 1'
#
loop_
_entity.id
_entity.type
_entity.pdbx_description
1 polymer ?
#
loop_
_entity_poly.entity_id
_entity_poly.type
_entity_poly.pdbx_seq_one_letter_code
_entity_poly.pdbx_strand_id
1 'polypeptide(L)'
;RSDRGSKLIVDVGIAELKAFAEEMDGKEYELDDEKSREIRVRQLIRRILANWNIEVEKDLENNPVSEEEYKICSDETIRQAYKNGIKQNGIYGATFIAVLLTNTYVLALHQGDGRCLMIDRNGAVTYPIPWDERCQGRNTTSVCNSDAAESTRYYYVRLNEQNRPAAFFVASDGIE
;
A
#
# COMPACT_ATOMS: atom_id res chain seq x y z
N ARG A 1 2.92 5.50 -16.43
CA ARG A 1 1.76 4.60 -16.18
C ARG A 1 1.39 4.48 -14.70
N SER A 2 1.83 5.43 -13.88
CA SER A 2 1.49 5.42 -12.45
C SER A 2 -0.02 5.45 -12.19
N ASP A 3 -0.80 6.07 -13.06
CA ASP A 3 -2.26 6.05 -13.04
C ASP A 3 -2.85 4.63 -13.13
N ARG A 4 -2.29 3.79 -14.02
CA ARG A 4 -2.66 2.37 -14.13
C ARG A 4 -2.18 1.60 -12.90
N GLY A 5 -0.92 1.83 -12.48
CA GLY A 5 -0.35 1.20 -11.30
C GLY A 5 -1.15 1.48 -10.03
N SER A 6 -1.61 2.72 -9.85
CA SER A 6 -2.48 3.12 -8.75
C SER A 6 -3.83 2.40 -8.78
N LYS A 7 -4.45 2.27 -9.95
CA LYS A 7 -5.69 1.52 -10.09
C LYS A 7 -5.53 0.05 -9.76
N LEU A 8 -4.48 -0.59 -10.31
CA LEU A 8 -4.20 -2.00 -10.06
C LEU A 8 -3.94 -2.28 -8.58
N ILE A 9 -3.18 -1.41 -7.87
CA ILE A 9 -2.92 -1.63 -6.45
C ILE A 9 -4.17 -1.45 -5.58
N VAL A 10 -5.09 -0.57 -5.97
CA VAL A 10 -6.38 -0.41 -5.29
C VAL A 10 -7.23 -1.66 -5.46
N ASP A 11 -7.38 -2.15 -6.69
CA ASP A 11 -8.20 -3.33 -6.98
C ASP A 11 -7.66 -4.58 -6.25
N VAL A 12 -6.36 -4.83 -6.33
CA VAL A 12 -5.67 -5.92 -5.62
C VAL A 12 -5.76 -5.73 -4.11
N GLY A 13 -5.51 -4.53 -3.61
CA GLY A 13 -5.55 -4.24 -2.18
C GLY A 13 -6.93 -4.50 -1.58
N ILE A 14 -8.01 -4.12 -2.27
CA ILE A 14 -9.38 -4.40 -1.83
C ILE A 14 -9.63 -5.91 -1.78
N ALA A 15 -9.24 -6.66 -2.81
CA ALA A 15 -9.42 -8.11 -2.86
C ALA A 15 -8.68 -8.83 -1.73
N GLU A 16 -7.40 -8.49 -1.53
CA GLU A 16 -6.56 -9.13 -0.51
C GLU A 16 -6.96 -8.76 0.92
N LEU A 17 -7.39 -7.50 1.15
CA LEU A 17 -7.87 -7.09 2.47
C LEU A 17 -9.20 -7.76 2.83
N LYS A 18 -10.10 -7.97 1.86
CA LYS A 18 -11.33 -8.75 2.07
C LYS A 18 -11.01 -10.21 2.41
N ALA A 19 -10.13 -10.85 1.62
CA ALA A 19 -9.71 -12.23 1.88
C ALA A 19 -9.02 -12.36 3.25
N PHE A 20 -8.21 -11.37 3.65
CA PHE A 20 -7.58 -11.34 4.96
C PHE A 20 -8.62 -11.21 6.09
N ALA A 21 -9.64 -10.38 5.93
CA ALA A 21 -10.70 -10.24 6.91
C ALA A 21 -11.47 -11.57 7.10
N GLU A 22 -11.76 -12.27 6.01
CA GLU A 22 -12.39 -13.59 6.03
C GLU A 22 -11.48 -14.65 6.66
N GLU A 23 -10.18 -14.64 6.34
CA GLU A 23 -9.18 -15.55 6.94
C GLU A 23 -9.05 -15.36 8.46
N MET A 24 -9.17 -14.12 8.93
CA MET A 24 -9.03 -13.76 10.34
C MET A 24 -10.34 -13.86 11.13
N ASP A 25 -11.47 -14.13 10.49
CA ASP A 25 -12.75 -14.30 11.18
C ASP A 25 -12.69 -15.46 12.17
N GLY A 26 -12.96 -15.18 13.44
CA GLY A 26 -12.81 -16.13 14.56
C GLY A 26 -11.36 -16.45 14.97
N LYS A 27 -10.37 -15.83 14.33
CA LYS A 27 -8.93 -16.00 14.65
C LYS A 27 -8.24 -14.68 14.99
N GLU A 28 -9.00 -13.65 15.29
CA GLU A 28 -8.45 -12.30 15.54
C GLU A 28 -7.49 -12.28 16.74
N TYR A 29 -7.54 -13.30 17.61
CA TYR A 29 -6.57 -13.48 18.71
C TYR A 29 -5.13 -13.64 18.22
N GLU A 30 -4.93 -14.12 16.98
CA GLU A 30 -3.60 -14.20 16.37
C GLU A 30 -3.01 -12.80 16.09
N LEU A 31 -3.88 -11.80 15.92
CA LEU A 31 -3.46 -10.41 15.72
C LEU A 31 -3.19 -9.67 17.04
N ASP A 32 -3.62 -10.21 18.17
CA ASP A 32 -3.37 -9.60 19.48
C ASP A 32 -1.93 -9.86 19.96
N ASP A 33 -1.35 -11.03 19.58
CA ASP A 33 0.06 -11.31 19.79
C ASP A 33 0.93 -10.57 18.75
N GLU A 34 1.89 -9.78 19.21
CA GLU A 34 2.72 -8.93 18.36
C GLU A 34 3.48 -9.72 17.29
N LYS A 35 4.07 -10.86 17.67
CA LYS A 35 4.86 -11.69 16.77
C LYS A 35 4.00 -12.34 15.69
N SER A 36 2.87 -12.89 16.09
CA SER A 36 1.90 -13.52 15.17
C SER A 36 1.31 -12.47 14.22
N ARG A 37 0.95 -11.30 14.74
CA ARG A 37 0.46 -10.17 13.97
C ARG A 37 1.47 -9.73 12.91
N GLU A 38 2.75 -9.55 13.29
CA GLU A 38 3.80 -9.18 12.34
C GLU A 38 3.90 -10.19 11.19
N ILE A 39 3.88 -11.49 11.50
CA ILE A 39 3.90 -12.56 10.49
C ILE A 39 2.69 -12.44 9.56
N ARG A 40 1.46 -12.35 10.11
CA ARG A 40 0.21 -12.30 9.34
C ARG A 40 0.14 -11.05 8.46
N VAL A 41 0.48 -9.90 9.01
CA VAL A 41 0.45 -8.63 8.25
C VAL A 41 1.52 -8.61 7.17
N ARG A 42 2.75 -9.10 7.42
CA ARG A 42 3.79 -9.21 6.39
C ARG A 42 3.40 -10.21 5.28
N GLN A 43 2.74 -11.30 5.60
CA GLN A 43 2.19 -12.22 4.60
C GLN A 43 1.14 -11.53 3.72
N LEU A 44 0.22 -10.78 4.32
CA LEU A 44 -0.77 -9.98 3.58
C LEU A 44 -0.09 -8.97 2.63
N ILE A 45 0.86 -8.19 3.14
CA ILE A 45 1.58 -7.19 2.33
C ILE A 45 2.28 -7.87 1.15
N ARG A 46 2.97 -8.99 1.37
CA ARG A 46 3.63 -9.74 0.29
C ARG A 46 2.65 -10.27 -0.74
N ARG A 47 1.47 -10.75 -0.34
CA ARG A 47 0.40 -11.17 -1.27
C ARG A 47 -0.09 -10.00 -2.12
N ILE A 48 -0.36 -8.84 -1.50
CA ILE A 48 -0.77 -7.62 -2.20
C ILE A 48 0.27 -7.25 -3.28
N LEU A 49 1.54 -7.17 -2.91
CA LEU A 49 2.62 -6.80 -3.82
C LEU A 49 2.84 -7.83 -4.94
N ALA A 50 2.78 -9.13 -4.61
CA ALA A 50 2.92 -10.20 -5.60
C ALA A 50 1.77 -10.16 -6.61
N ASN A 51 0.53 -10.05 -6.16
CA ASN A 51 -0.63 -9.99 -7.04
C ASN A 51 -0.67 -8.69 -7.86
N TRP A 52 -0.24 -7.56 -7.28
CA TRP A 52 -0.05 -6.32 -8.03
C TRP A 52 0.97 -6.50 -9.17
N ASN A 53 2.12 -7.14 -8.92
CA ASN A 53 3.10 -7.42 -9.97
C ASN A 53 2.52 -8.31 -11.08
N ILE A 54 1.73 -9.34 -10.73
CA ILE A 54 1.05 -10.18 -11.71
C ILE A 54 0.10 -9.36 -12.60
N GLU A 55 -0.68 -8.46 -12.01
CA GLU A 55 -1.59 -7.61 -12.79
C GLU A 55 -0.84 -6.58 -13.65
N VAL A 56 0.29 -6.05 -13.17
CA VAL A 56 1.19 -5.21 -13.98
C VAL A 56 1.77 -5.97 -15.17
N GLU A 57 2.23 -7.21 -14.97
CA GLU A 57 2.73 -8.05 -16.05
C GLU A 57 1.65 -8.31 -17.11
N LYS A 58 0.43 -8.64 -16.70
CA LYS A 58 -0.72 -8.79 -17.61
C LYS A 58 -1.03 -7.51 -18.39
N ASP A 59 -0.98 -6.35 -17.71
CA ASP A 59 -1.22 -5.07 -18.39
C ASP A 59 -0.09 -4.75 -19.38
N LEU A 60 1.16 -5.07 -19.06
CA LEU A 60 2.31 -4.92 -19.98
C LEU A 60 2.20 -5.81 -21.21
N GLU A 61 1.75 -7.07 -21.05
CA GLU A 61 1.52 -8.00 -22.17
C GLU A 61 0.43 -7.48 -23.11
N ASN A 62 -0.68 -6.99 -22.55
CA ASN A 62 -1.82 -6.49 -23.33
C ASN A 62 -1.60 -5.08 -23.89
N ASN A 63 -0.77 -4.29 -23.24
CA ASN A 63 -0.49 -2.89 -23.56
C ASN A 63 1.02 -2.64 -23.48
N PRO A 64 1.83 -3.09 -24.45
CA PRO A 64 3.27 -2.86 -24.45
C PRO A 64 3.62 -1.37 -24.35
N VAL A 65 4.73 -1.05 -23.69
CA VAL A 65 5.19 0.33 -23.54
C VAL A 65 5.64 0.87 -24.89
N SER A 66 5.10 2.02 -25.30
CA SER A 66 5.47 2.68 -26.56
C SER A 66 6.80 3.42 -26.45
N GLU A 67 7.42 3.70 -27.60
CA GLU A 67 8.65 4.50 -27.65
C GLU A 67 8.44 5.93 -27.09
N GLU A 68 7.26 6.51 -27.25
CA GLU A 68 6.90 7.80 -26.70
C GLU A 68 6.86 7.77 -25.17
N GLU A 69 6.30 6.71 -24.59
CA GLU A 69 6.26 6.53 -23.13
C GLU A 69 7.67 6.34 -22.55
N TYR A 70 8.55 5.59 -23.22
CA TYR A 70 9.95 5.47 -22.78
C TYR A 70 10.68 6.81 -22.77
N LYS A 71 10.38 7.73 -23.70
CA LYS A 71 11.00 9.06 -23.76
C LYS A 71 10.65 9.97 -22.58
N ILE A 72 9.56 9.69 -21.86
CA ILE A 72 9.18 10.43 -20.63
C ILE A 72 10.21 10.19 -19.51
N CYS A 73 10.84 9.04 -19.47
CA CYS A 73 11.93 8.77 -18.53
C CYS A 73 13.18 9.58 -18.93
N SER A 74 13.53 10.56 -18.11
CA SER A 74 14.67 11.44 -18.35
C SER A 74 16.03 10.76 -18.11
N ASP A 75 16.07 9.73 -17.25
CA ASP A 75 17.28 8.96 -16.97
C ASP A 75 17.49 7.90 -18.06
N GLU A 76 18.57 8.05 -18.83
CA GLU A 76 18.89 7.14 -19.94
C GLU A 76 19.16 5.72 -19.48
N THR A 77 19.83 5.54 -18.34
CA THR A 77 20.18 4.22 -17.80
C THR A 77 18.91 3.45 -17.39
N ILE A 78 18.00 4.13 -16.70
CA ILE A 78 16.70 3.58 -16.30
C ILE A 78 15.86 3.26 -17.54
N ARG A 79 15.81 4.19 -18.51
CA ARG A 79 15.08 4.01 -19.76
C ARG A 79 15.55 2.78 -20.52
N GLN A 80 16.86 2.58 -20.65
CA GLN A 80 17.42 1.39 -21.31
C GLN A 80 17.12 0.09 -20.54
N ALA A 81 17.17 0.13 -19.22
CA ALA A 81 16.79 -1.01 -18.40
C ALA A 81 15.32 -1.39 -18.65
N TYR A 82 14.42 -0.44 -18.67
CA TYR A 82 13.00 -0.68 -18.99
C TYR A 82 12.79 -1.24 -20.40
N LYS A 83 13.48 -0.71 -21.42
CA LYS A 83 13.42 -1.23 -22.80
C LYS A 83 13.92 -2.67 -22.89
N ASN A 84 14.84 -3.06 -22.06
CA ASN A 84 15.37 -4.42 -21.97
C ASN A 84 14.53 -5.34 -21.05
N GLY A 85 13.37 -4.92 -20.62
CA GLY A 85 12.49 -5.70 -19.72
C GLY A 85 12.92 -5.73 -18.26
N ILE A 86 13.94 -4.96 -17.87
CA ILE A 86 14.48 -4.95 -16.51
C ILE A 86 13.65 -3.98 -15.65
N LYS A 87 13.04 -4.51 -14.57
CA LYS A 87 12.24 -3.72 -13.60
C LYS A 87 11.14 -2.87 -14.25
N GLN A 88 10.49 -3.35 -15.29
CA GLN A 88 9.42 -2.60 -15.98
C GLN A 88 8.24 -2.24 -15.08
N ASN A 89 8.02 -2.98 -14.00
CA ASN A 89 7.03 -2.62 -12.98
C ASN A 89 7.28 -1.23 -12.35
N GLY A 90 8.51 -0.71 -12.38
CA GLY A 90 8.83 0.65 -11.96
C GLY A 90 8.08 1.73 -12.72
N ILE A 91 7.67 1.47 -13.97
CA ILE A 91 6.85 2.39 -14.79
C ILE A 91 5.43 2.54 -14.19
N TYR A 92 4.97 1.55 -13.41
CA TYR A 92 3.67 1.50 -12.74
C TYR A 92 3.73 1.94 -11.28
N GLY A 93 4.87 2.45 -10.81
CA GLY A 93 5.05 2.83 -9.41
C GLY A 93 3.90 3.68 -8.87
N ALA A 94 3.45 3.34 -7.67
CA ALA A 94 2.35 3.99 -6.98
C ALA A 94 2.58 4.00 -5.47
N THR A 95 2.01 4.98 -4.78
CA THR A 95 1.81 4.96 -3.33
C THR A 95 0.54 4.17 -2.99
N PHE A 96 0.44 3.69 -1.76
CA PHE A 96 -0.71 2.89 -1.34
C PHE A 96 -1.04 3.14 0.13
N ILE A 97 -2.28 3.53 0.39
CA ILE A 97 -2.84 3.62 1.74
C ILE A 97 -4.16 2.86 1.75
N ALA A 98 -4.35 2.01 2.73
CA ALA A 98 -5.59 1.27 2.91
C ALA A 98 -5.94 1.16 4.39
N VAL A 99 -7.25 1.19 4.69
CA VAL A 99 -7.79 0.96 6.04
C VAL A 99 -8.83 -0.14 5.96
N LEU A 100 -8.56 -1.25 6.64
CA LEU A 100 -9.52 -2.32 6.89
C LEU A 100 -10.16 -2.07 8.26
N LEU A 101 -11.44 -1.74 8.27
CA LEU A 101 -12.23 -1.60 9.48
C LEU A 101 -13.21 -2.77 9.59
N THR A 102 -13.05 -3.56 10.62
CA THR A 102 -13.97 -4.66 10.95
C THR A 102 -14.76 -4.34 12.22
N ASN A 103 -15.57 -5.28 12.67
CA ASN A 103 -16.25 -5.15 13.96
C ASN A 103 -15.30 -5.29 15.16
N THR A 104 -14.17 -5.95 14.98
CA THR A 104 -13.27 -6.38 16.05
C THR A 104 -11.90 -5.73 16.02
N TYR A 105 -11.45 -5.19 14.88
CA TYR A 105 -10.14 -4.54 14.75
C TYR A 105 -10.10 -3.53 13.59
N VAL A 106 -9.08 -2.68 13.65
CA VAL A 106 -8.61 -1.87 12.51
C VAL A 106 -7.22 -2.35 12.12
N LEU A 107 -7.00 -2.50 10.83
CA LEU A 107 -5.68 -2.65 10.21
C LEU A 107 -5.51 -1.58 9.14
N ALA A 108 -4.50 -0.73 9.26
CA ALA A 108 -4.17 0.25 8.23
C ALA A 108 -2.78 -0.05 7.67
N LEU A 109 -2.63 0.04 6.36
CA LEU A 109 -1.37 -0.17 5.61
C LEU A 109 -0.98 1.14 4.93
N HIS A 110 0.33 1.44 4.86
CA HIS A 110 0.82 2.65 4.24
C HIS A 110 2.18 2.45 3.56
N GLN A 111 2.22 2.68 2.27
CA GLN A 111 3.42 2.79 1.44
C GLN A 111 3.38 4.14 0.73
N GLY A 112 4.41 4.98 0.91
CA GLY A 112 4.48 6.32 0.32
C GLY A 112 4.34 7.45 1.33
N ASP A 113 4.04 8.64 0.83
CA ASP A 113 4.06 9.95 1.48
C ASP A 113 2.68 10.57 1.71
N GLY A 114 1.61 9.87 1.38
CA GLY A 114 0.25 10.32 1.69
C GLY A 114 -0.03 10.45 3.18
N ARG A 115 -1.28 10.71 3.54
CA ARG A 115 -1.73 10.92 4.92
C ARG A 115 -2.80 9.91 5.32
N CYS A 116 -2.65 9.38 6.52
CA CYS A 116 -3.68 8.60 7.18
C CYS A 116 -3.95 9.24 8.56
N LEU A 117 -5.15 9.74 8.73
CA LEU A 117 -5.61 10.37 9.97
C LEU A 117 -6.70 9.50 10.59
N MET A 118 -6.68 9.39 11.90
CA MET A 118 -7.75 8.76 12.67
C MET A 118 -8.34 9.79 13.62
N ILE A 119 -9.67 9.87 13.66
CA ILE A 119 -10.42 10.77 14.52
C ILE A 119 -11.15 9.90 15.55
N ASP A 120 -10.95 10.17 16.81
CA ASP A 120 -11.67 9.51 17.90
C ASP A 120 -13.08 10.10 18.11
N ARG A 121 -13.85 9.52 19.01
CA ARG A 121 -15.21 9.99 19.32
C ARG A 121 -15.26 11.36 20.02
N ASN A 122 -14.15 11.83 20.56
CA ASN A 122 -14.02 13.13 21.18
C ASN A 122 -13.53 14.20 20.20
N GLY A 123 -13.28 13.82 18.95
CA GLY A 123 -12.76 14.70 17.90
C GLY A 123 -11.23 14.86 17.92
N ALA A 124 -10.51 14.11 18.75
CA ALA A 124 -9.05 14.15 18.73
C ALA A 124 -8.51 13.46 17.46
N VAL A 125 -7.56 14.15 16.81
CA VAL A 125 -6.93 13.69 15.56
C VAL A 125 -5.58 13.08 15.88
N THR A 126 -5.32 11.90 15.35
CA THR A 126 -4.04 11.20 15.48
C THR A 126 -3.54 10.71 14.12
N TYR A 127 -2.22 10.51 14.01
CA TYR A 127 -1.57 9.87 12.87
C TYR A 127 -1.19 8.44 13.30
N PRO A 128 -2.02 7.43 13.01
CA PRO A 128 -1.81 6.09 13.56
C PRO A 128 -0.58 5.40 12.99
N ILE A 129 -0.18 5.75 11.76
CA ILE A 129 0.99 5.17 11.10
C ILE A 129 2.14 6.18 11.15
N PRO A 130 3.33 5.80 11.66
CA PRO A 130 4.49 6.69 11.71
C PRO A 130 4.90 7.20 10.33
N TRP A 131 5.45 8.41 10.28
CA TRP A 131 6.01 8.97 9.06
C TRP A 131 7.17 8.11 8.52
N ASP A 132 7.33 8.08 7.21
CA ASP A 132 8.49 7.46 6.57
C ASP A 132 9.55 8.52 6.27
N GLU A 133 10.66 8.48 6.99
CA GLU A 133 11.76 9.44 6.84
C GLU A 133 12.39 9.44 5.44
N ARG A 134 12.15 8.38 4.64
CA ARG A 134 12.59 8.33 3.24
C ARG A 134 11.72 9.18 2.31
N CYS A 135 10.52 9.54 2.75
CA CYS A 135 9.61 10.41 2.01
C CYS A 135 9.91 11.87 2.34
N GLN A 136 10.99 12.42 1.75
CA GLN A 136 11.40 13.80 1.94
C GLN A 136 11.57 14.52 0.60
N GLY A 137 11.03 15.73 0.51
CA GLY A 137 11.10 16.55 -0.69
C GLY A 137 10.38 15.89 -1.87
N ARG A 138 11.12 15.47 -2.89
CA ARG A 138 10.58 14.78 -4.08
C ARG A 138 10.69 13.26 -4.00
N ASN A 139 11.23 12.73 -2.91
CA ASN A 139 11.39 11.30 -2.75
C ASN A 139 10.15 10.71 -2.09
N THR A 140 9.63 9.65 -2.67
CA THR A 140 8.58 8.84 -2.07
C THR A 140 8.90 7.36 -2.17
N THR A 141 8.36 6.55 -1.26
CA THR A 141 8.42 5.09 -1.37
C THR A 141 7.23 4.59 -2.17
N SER A 142 7.41 3.50 -2.89
CA SER A 142 6.44 2.99 -3.85
C SER A 142 6.28 1.47 -3.75
N VAL A 143 5.13 0.96 -4.17
CA VAL A 143 4.86 -0.48 -4.24
C VAL A 143 5.79 -1.22 -5.22
N CYS A 144 6.45 -0.52 -6.14
CA CYS A 144 7.43 -1.09 -7.06
C CYS A 144 8.85 -1.18 -6.48
N ASN A 145 9.10 -0.65 -5.29
CA ASN A 145 10.42 -0.73 -4.66
C ASN A 145 10.75 -2.17 -4.28
N SER A 146 12.02 -2.54 -4.42
CA SER A 146 12.48 -3.90 -4.09
C SER A 146 12.29 -4.28 -2.62
N ASP A 147 12.25 -3.30 -1.73
CA ASP A 147 12.04 -3.43 -0.28
C ASP A 147 10.60 -3.08 0.15
N ALA A 148 9.66 -2.96 -0.79
CA ALA A 148 8.29 -2.55 -0.49
C ALA A 148 7.61 -3.44 0.57
N ALA A 149 7.89 -4.75 0.56
CA ALA A 149 7.31 -5.68 1.52
C ALA A 149 7.74 -5.40 2.97
N GLU A 150 8.99 -5.00 3.16
CA GLU A 150 9.58 -4.66 4.45
C GLU A 150 9.27 -3.22 4.86
N SER A 151 9.22 -2.32 3.90
CA SER A 151 9.06 -0.89 4.12
C SER A 151 7.61 -0.43 4.22
N THR A 152 6.63 -1.23 3.81
CA THR A 152 5.22 -0.93 4.06
C THR A 152 4.97 -0.92 5.56
N ARG A 153 4.52 0.23 6.05
CA ARG A 153 4.19 0.46 7.46
C ARG A 153 2.75 0.04 7.71
N TYR A 154 2.45 -0.33 8.94
CA TYR A 154 1.07 -0.63 9.32
C TYR A 154 0.73 -0.15 10.72
N TYR A 155 -0.55 -0.02 10.96
CA TYR A 155 -1.16 0.20 12.27
C TYR A 155 -2.21 -0.86 12.52
N TYR A 156 -2.23 -1.39 13.74
CA TYR A 156 -3.26 -2.33 14.20
C TYR A 156 -3.78 -1.92 15.56
N VAL A 157 -5.08 -2.03 15.74
CA VAL A 157 -5.73 -1.90 17.04
C VAL A 157 -6.91 -2.84 17.16
N ARG A 158 -6.97 -3.58 18.26
CA ARG A 158 -8.16 -4.33 18.65
C ARG A 158 -9.23 -3.35 19.10
N LEU A 159 -10.44 -3.47 18.54
CA LEU A 159 -11.55 -2.58 18.85
C LEU A 159 -12.32 -3.04 20.08
N ASN A 160 -12.73 -2.06 20.88
CA ASN A 160 -13.69 -2.19 21.95
C ASN A 160 -14.63 -0.96 21.94
N GLU A 161 -15.57 -0.88 22.87
CA GLU A 161 -16.53 0.23 22.93
C GLU A 161 -15.87 1.60 23.16
N GLN A 162 -14.71 1.64 23.80
CA GLN A 162 -14.03 2.87 24.22
C GLN A 162 -13.09 3.42 23.16
N ASN A 163 -12.44 2.54 22.34
CA ASN A 163 -11.40 2.95 21.39
C ASN A 163 -11.86 2.91 19.93
N ARG A 164 -13.15 2.68 19.66
CA ARG A 164 -13.68 2.69 18.29
C ARG A 164 -13.56 4.09 17.69
N PRO A 165 -12.84 4.26 16.56
CA PRO A 165 -12.71 5.56 15.92
C PRO A 165 -14.04 6.05 15.37
N ALA A 166 -14.18 7.39 15.31
CA ALA A 166 -15.32 8.04 14.67
C ALA A 166 -15.14 8.06 13.14
N ALA A 167 -13.90 8.29 12.68
CA ALA A 167 -13.58 8.35 11.25
C ALA A 167 -12.10 8.06 10.97
N PHE A 168 -11.83 7.63 9.72
CA PHE A 168 -10.52 7.68 9.09
C PHE A 168 -10.58 8.64 7.90
N PHE A 169 -9.50 9.37 7.72
CA PHE A 169 -9.27 10.18 6.53
C PHE A 169 -7.96 9.74 5.89
N VAL A 170 -8.02 9.35 4.62
CA VAL A 170 -6.86 8.95 3.83
C VAL A 170 -6.75 9.84 2.60
N ALA A 171 -5.57 10.32 2.31
CA ALA A 171 -5.32 11.24 1.21
C ALA A 171 -3.93 11.03 0.62
N SER A 172 -3.78 11.35 -0.68
CA SER A 172 -2.46 11.58 -1.27
C SER A 172 -1.88 12.91 -0.78
N ASP A 173 -0.60 13.13 -1.00
CA ASP A 173 0.12 14.38 -0.71
C ASP A 173 -0.42 15.60 -1.48
N GLY A 174 -1.12 15.39 -2.59
CA GLY A 174 -1.70 16.47 -3.41
C GLY A 174 -2.84 17.27 -2.75
N ILE A 175 -3.16 17.01 -1.46
CA ILE A 175 -4.16 17.76 -0.69
C ILE A 175 -3.52 18.76 0.30
N GLU A 176 -2.20 18.85 0.36
CA GLU A 176 -1.47 19.81 1.20
C GLU A 176 -1.45 21.23 0.63
#